data_fe3ef22d329862c0587f5b791d5bdfaa
#
_entry.id   fe3ef22d329862c0587f5b791d5bdfaa
#
_cell.length_a   1.000
_cell.length_b   1.000
_cell.length_c   1.000
_cell.angle_alpha   90.00
_cell.angle_beta   90.00
_cell.angle_gamma   90.00
#
_symmetry.space_group_name_H-M   'P 1'
#
loop_
_entity.id
_entity.type
_entity.pdbx_description
1 polymer ?
#
loop_
_entity_poly.entity_id
_entity_poly.type
_entity_poly.pdbx_seq_one_letter_code
_entity_poly.pdbx_strand_id
1 'polypeptide(L)'
;VKCTGFAPVIDENSSMLLLGSMPGEQSLTKQQYYGNPRNDFWKLLAALYQEEIPDRYEERMEWVNSLGIALWDVLAACERAGSLDSNIREAVSNDFEELFSRYPRIRTVLFNGAAAEKLFNRYTANAAQLKADRTFIRLPSSSPANAIGWQRKLTAWRELWPRIPE
;
A
#
# COMPACT_ATOMS: atom_id res chain seq x y z
N VAL A 1 -22.07 -4.42 1.53
CA VAL A 1 -21.84 -3.33 0.57
C VAL A 1 -20.65 -3.67 -0.33
N LYS A 2 -20.87 -3.56 -1.63
CA LYS A 2 -19.80 -3.78 -2.61
C LYS A 2 -18.84 -2.62 -2.62
N CYS A 3 -17.54 -2.95 -2.59
CA CYS A 3 -16.46 -1.97 -2.65
C CYS A 3 -15.56 -2.28 -3.86
N THR A 4 -15.22 -1.26 -4.62
CA THR A 4 -14.29 -1.38 -5.74
C THR A 4 -13.05 -0.54 -5.42
N GLY A 5 -11.88 -1.15 -5.54
CA GLY A 5 -10.60 -0.48 -5.29
C GLY A 5 -10.20 0.47 -6.40
N PHE A 6 -9.02 1.06 -6.24
CA PHE A 6 -8.50 2.08 -7.15
C PHE A 6 -7.51 1.48 -8.16
N ALA A 7 -7.33 2.22 -9.26
CA ALA A 7 -6.20 1.98 -10.15
C ALA A 7 -4.87 2.22 -9.41
N PRO A 8 -3.80 1.54 -9.78
CA PRO A 8 -2.51 1.79 -9.14
C PRO A 8 -1.99 3.20 -9.47
N VAL A 9 -1.35 3.81 -8.48
CA VAL A 9 -0.57 5.02 -8.68
C VAL A 9 0.85 4.56 -8.97
N ILE A 10 1.26 4.61 -10.23
CA ILE A 10 2.46 3.92 -10.69
C ILE A 10 3.00 4.59 -11.95
N ASP A 11 4.31 4.55 -12.13
CA ASP A 11 4.94 4.96 -13.38
C ASP A 11 6.11 4.01 -13.74
N GLU A 12 6.73 4.24 -14.87
CA GLU A 12 7.82 3.38 -15.39
C GLU A 12 9.07 3.38 -14.50
N ASN A 13 9.22 4.39 -13.64
CA ASN A 13 10.36 4.53 -12.72
C ASN A 13 10.10 3.93 -11.34
N SER A 14 8.89 3.45 -11.10
CA SER A 14 8.55 2.82 -9.81
C SER A 14 9.45 1.62 -9.53
N SER A 15 10.10 1.62 -8.38
CA SER A 15 10.98 0.53 -7.94
C SER A 15 10.46 -0.20 -6.71
N MET A 16 9.52 0.40 -5.99
CA MET A 16 8.87 -0.17 -4.83
C MET A 16 7.35 -0.12 -5.01
N LEU A 17 6.67 -1.18 -4.60
CA LEU A 17 5.21 -1.23 -4.57
C LEU A 17 4.75 -1.33 -3.13
N LEU A 18 3.98 -0.34 -2.68
CA LEU A 18 3.37 -0.37 -1.36
C LEU A 18 1.92 -0.82 -1.49
N LEU A 19 1.61 -1.93 -0.84
CA LEU A 19 0.30 -2.58 -0.93
C LEU A 19 -0.49 -2.49 0.37
N GLY A 20 -1.71 -1.95 0.28
CA GLY A 20 -2.73 -2.14 1.29
C GLY A 20 -3.59 -3.36 0.96
N SER A 21 -4.56 -3.65 1.81
CA SER A 21 -5.54 -4.72 1.57
C SER A 21 -6.66 -4.25 0.65
N MET A 22 -7.38 -3.23 1.09
CA MET A 22 -8.51 -2.60 0.39
C MET A 22 -8.65 -1.18 0.93
N PRO A 23 -8.99 -0.17 0.10
CA PRO A 23 -9.23 1.18 0.63
C PRO A 23 -10.30 1.17 1.70
N GLY A 24 -10.10 1.95 2.77
CA GLY A 24 -11.09 2.14 3.81
C GLY A 24 -12.29 2.96 3.33
N GLU A 25 -13.31 3.05 4.17
CA GLU A 25 -14.57 3.71 3.82
C GLU A 25 -14.37 5.18 3.41
N GLN A 26 -13.57 5.94 4.16
CA GLN A 26 -13.29 7.34 3.84
C GLN A 26 -12.49 7.50 2.54
N SER A 27 -11.55 6.59 2.29
CA SER A 27 -10.79 6.57 1.03
C SER A 27 -11.70 6.32 -0.16
N LEU A 28 -12.62 5.38 -0.03
CA LEU A 28 -13.60 5.07 -1.08
C LEU A 28 -14.53 6.26 -1.34
N THR A 29 -15.01 6.92 -0.29
CA THR A 29 -15.87 8.09 -0.43
C THR A 29 -15.14 9.24 -1.14
N LYS A 30 -13.89 9.49 -0.78
CA LYS A 30 -13.07 10.56 -1.36
C LYS A 30 -12.41 10.17 -2.68
N GLN A 31 -12.40 8.88 -3.02
CA GLN A 31 -11.63 8.32 -4.14
C GLN A 31 -10.15 8.69 -4.03
N GLN A 32 -9.58 8.51 -2.85
CA GLN A 32 -8.19 8.87 -2.55
C GLN A 32 -7.51 7.78 -1.71
N TYR A 33 -6.30 7.41 -2.10
CA TYR A 33 -5.46 6.56 -1.24
C TYR A 33 -5.21 7.25 0.09
N TYR A 34 -5.43 6.48 1.17
CA TYR A 34 -5.18 6.95 2.54
C TYR A 34 -5.91 8.27 2.84
N GLY A 35 -7.19 8.34 2.44
CA GLY A 35 -8.03 9.53 2.58
C GLY A 35 -8.56 9.78 3.98
N ASN A 36 -8.45 8.81 4.91
CA ASN A 36 -8.83 9.00 6.30
C ASN A 36 -7.75 9.84 7.00
N PRO A 37 -8.08 11.05 7.52
CA PRO A 37 -7.08 11.91 8.17
C PRO A 37 -6.43 11.27 9.40
N ARG A 38 -7.05 10.25 9.98
CA ARG A 38 -6.48 9.50 11.11
C ARG A 38 -5.49 8.41 10.68
N ASN A 39 -5.37 8.14 9.39
CA ASN A 39 -4.39 7.20 8.87
C ASN A 39 -3.03 7.87 8.84
N ASP A 40 -2.04 7.21 9.43
CA ASP A 40 -0.69 7.78 9.57
C ASP A 40 0.18 7.68 8.32
N PHE A 41 -0.34 7.13 7.21
CA PHE A 41 0.47 6.85 6.02
C PHE A 41 1.26 8.07 5.52
N TRP A 42 0.56 9.18 5.27
CA TRP A 42 1.23 10.39 4.73
C TRP A 42 2.26 10.96 5.70
N LYS A 43 1.94 10.96 7.00
CA LYS A 43 2.87 11.39 8.05
C LYS A 43 4.11 10.50 8.12
N LEU A 44 3.91 9.19 8.02
CA LEU A 44 5.02 8.23 8.02
C LEU A 44 5.93 8.45 6.83
N LEU A 45 5.36 8.58 5.64
CA LEU A 45 6.13 8.80 4.43
C LEU A 45 6.93 10.11 4.48
N ALA A 46 6.28 11.17 4.91
CA ALA A 46 6.95 12.48 5.07
C ALA A 46 8.11 12.41 6.06
N ALA A 47 7.93 11.73 7.18
CA ALA A 47 8.99 11.57 8.18
C ALA A 47 10.16 10.73 7.66
N LEU A 48 9.87 9.65 6.90
CA LEU A 48 10.91 8.80 6.31
C LEU A 48 11.80 9.58 5.34
N TYR A 49 11.20 10.42 4.51
CA TYR A 49 11.91 11.15 3.47
C TYR A 49 12.29 12.57 3.87
N GLN A 50 11.93 12.98 5.09
CA GLN A 50 12.22 14.32 5.63
C GLN A 50 11.73 15.44 4.69
N GLU A 51 10.52 15.26 4.18
CA GLU A 51 9.88 16.21 3.28
C GLU A 51 8.47 16.54 3.81
N GLU A 52 7.95 17.68 3.37
CA GLU A 52 6.60 18.09 3.73
C GLU A 52 5.57 17.34 2.88
N ILE A 53 4.41 17.07 3.48
CA ILE A 53 3.28 16.45 2.76
C ILE A 53 2.68 17.49 1.82
N PRO A 54 2.59 17.23 0.51
CA PRO A 54 1.87 18.15 -0.38
C PRO A 54 0.40 18.29 0.04
N ASP A 55 -0.15 19.48 -0.09
CA ASP A 55 -1.53 19.77 0.34
C ASP A 55 -2.57 19.11 -0.57
N ARG A 56 -2.35 19.19 -1.88
CA ARG A 56 -3.30 18.66 -2.86
C ARG A 56 -3.06 17.18 -3.11
N TYR A 57 -4.15 16.41 -3.25
CA TYR A 57 -4.05 14.97 -3.48
C TYR A 57 -3.25 14.64 -4.75
N GLU A 58 -3.49 15.34 -5.85
CA GLU A 58 -2.79 15.12 -7.12
C GLU A 58 -1.28 15.32 -6.96
N GLU A 59 -0.89 16.32 -6.18
CA GLU A 59 0.53 16.58 -5.88
C GLU A 59 1.12 15.47 -5.00
N ARG A 60 0.32 14.87 -4.11
CA ARG A 60 0.77 13.71 -3.33
C ARG A 60 1.07 12.50 -4.22
N MET A 61 0.27 12.29 -5.26
CA MET A 61 0.50 11.20 -6.21
C MET A 61 1.77 11.42 -7.02
N GLU A 62 2.01 12.63 -7.49
CA GLU A 62 3.25 13.01 -8.16
C GLU A 62 4.45 12.84 -7.24
N TRP A 63 4.31 13.26 -5.98
CA TRP A 63 5.35 13.13 -4.97
C TRP A 63 5.72 11.67 -4.73
N VAL A 64 4.74 10.81 -4.50
CA VAL A 64 4.95 9.37 -4.30
C VAL A 64 5.71 8.77 -5.48
N ASN A 65 5.26 9.05 -6.70
CA ASN A 65 5.93 8.54 -7.89
C ASN A 65 7.36 9.09 -8.02
N SER A 66 7.60 10.34 -7.62
CA SER A 66 8.95 10.93 -7.65
C SER A 66 9.92 10.23 -6.69
N LEU A 67 9.40 9.58 -5.65
CA LEU A 67 10.18 8.79 -4.70
C LEU A 67 10.44 7.35 -5.19
N GLY A 68 9.95 7.00 -6.37
CA GLY A 68 10.05 5.64 -6.90
C GLY A 68 9.06 4.66 -6.28
N ILE A 69 8.01 5.16 -5.63
CA ILE A 69 7.00 4.35 -4.94
C ILE A 69 5.74 4.28 -5.79
N ALA A 70 5.20 3.07 -5.94
CA ALA A 70 3.86 2.85 -6.47
C ALA A 70 2.92 2.47 -5.33
N LEU A 71 1.67 2.89 -5.43
CA LEU A 71 0.61 2.54 -4.47
C LEU A 71 -0.45 1.68 -5.15
N TRP A 72 -0.86 0.63 -4.46
CA TRP A 72 -2.00 -0.19 -4.86
C TRP A 72 -2.55 -0.92 -3.65
N ASP A 73 -3.61 -1.69 -3.88
CA ASP A 73 -4.17 -2.63 -2.89
C ASP A 73 -4.16 -4.03 -3.47
N VAL A 74 -4.14 -5.03 -2.60
CA VAL A 74 -4.19 -6.43 -3.06
C VAL A 74 -5.52 -6.72 -3.72
N LEU A 75 -6.61 -6.19 -3.18
CA LEU A 75 -7.95 -6.48 -3.68
C LEU A 75 -8.43 -5.44 -4.69
N ALA A 76 -9.00 -5.94 -5.79
CA ALA A 76 -9.68 -5.12 -6.77
C ALA A 76 -11.11 -4.78 -6.33
N ALA A 77 -11.75 -5.70 -5.62
CA ALA A 77 -13.13 -5.53 -5.16
C ALA A 77 -13.42 -6.48 -3.99
N CYS A 78 -14.40 -6.14 -3.19
CA CYS A 78 -14.91 -7.02 -2.15
C CYS A 78 -16.27 -6.56 -1.66
N GLU A 79 -16.88 -7.33 -0.78
CA GLU A 79 -18.03 -6.88 0.02
C GLU A 79 -17.54 -6.65 1.44
N ARG A 80 -17.87 -5.49 2.01
CA ARG A 80 -17.44 -5.12 3.35
C ARG A 80 -18.32 -4.04 3.94
N ALA A 81 -18.70 -4.22 5.21
CA ALA A 81 -19.31 -3.17 6.02
C ALA A 81 -18.17 -2.46 6.78
N GLY A 82 -18.12 -1.12 6.68
CA GLY A 82 -17.08 -0.32 7.34
C GLY A 82 -15.70 -0.46 6.69
N SER A 83 -14.63 -0.38 7.51
CA SER A 83 -13.25 -0.35 7.03
C SER A 83 -12.36 -1.47 7.56
N LEU A 84 -12.89 -2.34 8.43
CA LEU A 84 -12.07 -3.39 9.05
C LEU A 84 -11.79 -4.54 8.07
N ASP A 85 -10.53 -4.94 7.98
CA ASP A 85 -10.11 -6.05 7.12
C ASP A 85 -10.79 -7.37 7.49
N SER A 86 -11.12 -7.57 8.77
CA SER A 86 -11.84 -8.77 9.22
C SER A 86 -13.25 -8.90 8.66
N ASN A 87 -13.82 -7.82 8.15
CA ASN A 87 -15.16 -7.80 7.57
C ASN A 87 -15.17 -8.03 6.05
N ILE A 88 -14.01 -8.23 5.45
CA ILE A 88 -13.92 -8.46 3.99
C ILE A 88 -14.54 -9.80 3.62
N ARG A 89 -15.44 -9.78 2.63
CA ARG A 89 -16.10 -10.95 2.05
C ARG A 89 -16.09 -10.81 0.53
N GLU A 90 -16.25 -11.92 -0.17
CA GLU A 90 -16.36 -11.95 -1.65
C GLU A 90 -15.20 -11.17 -2.32
N ALA A 91 -13.97 -11.47 -1.90
CA ALA A 91 -12.79 -10.75 -2.35
C ALA A 91 -12.36 -11.14 -3.76
N VAL A 92 -12.01 -10.15 -4.57
CA VAL A 92 -11.42 -10.32 -5.90
C VAL A 92 -10.05 -9.67 -5.89
N SER A 93 -9.01 -10.44 -6.21
CA SER A 93 -7.62 -9.96 -6.23
C SER A 93 -7.30 -9.17 -7.50
N ASN A 94 -6.40 -8.20 -7.36
CA ASN A 94 -5.74 -7.58 -8.50
C ASN A 94 -4.77 -8.58 -9.17
N ASP A 95 -4.44 -8.32 -10.43
CA ASP A 95 -3.54 -9.17 -11.22
C ASP A 95 -2.09 -8.68 -11.09
N PHE A 96 -1.34 -9.32 -10.21
CA PHE A 96 0.06 -8.96 -9.95
C PHE A 96 1.02 -9.48 -11.00
N GLU A 97 0.68 -10.57 -11.70
CA GLU A 97 1.50 -11.06 -12.80
C GLU A 97 1.57 -10.01 -13.91
N GLU A 98 0.41 -9.45 -14.26
CA GLU A 98 0.34 -8.39 -15.26
C GLU A 98 1.09 -7.14 -14.79
N LEU A 99 0.87 -6.72 -13.54
CA LEU A 99 1.51 -5.51 -13.02
C LEU A 99 3.04 -5.61 -13.09
N PHE A 100 3.61 -6.69 -12.59
CA PHE A 100 5.06 -6.86 -12.57
C PHE A 100 5.64 -7.05 -13.97
N SER A 101 4.88 -7.60 -14.91
CA SER A 101 5.27 -7.70 -16.30
C SER A 101 5.39 -6.32 -16.95
N ARG A 102 4.43 -5.44 -16.67
CA ARG A 102 4.41 -4.08 -17.23
C ARG A 102 5.41 -3.14 -16.53
N TYR A 103 5.71 -3.40 -15.26
CA TYR A 103 6.58 -2.54 -14.44
C TYR A 103 7.72 -3.36 -13.85
N PRO A 104 8.66 -3.81 -14.69
CA PRO A 104 9.70 -4.76 -14.28
C PRO A 104 10.76 -4.17 -13.31
N ARG A 105 10.79 -2.85 -13.15
CA ARG A 105 11.71 -2.21 -12.20
C ARG A 105 11.27 -2.39 -10.74
N ILE A 106 10.03 -2.81 -10.48
CA ILE A 106 9.57 -3.08 -9.13
C ILE A 106 10.24 -4.35 -8.61
N ARG A 107 11.16 -4.18 -7.66
CA ARG A 107 11.92 -5.26 -7.03
C ARG A 107 11.61 -5.41 -5.55
N THR A 108 10.94 -4.44 -4.95
CA THR A 108 10.58 -4.45 -3.53
C THR A 108 9.08 -4.24 -3.38
N VAL A 109 8.47 -5.09 -2.58
CA VAL A 109 7.05 -5.00 -2.23
C VAL A 109 6.94 -4.79 -0.74
N LEU A 110 6.26 -3.73 -0.35
CA LEU A 110 6.05 -3.37 1.05
C LEU A 110 4.58 -3.58 1.38
N PHE A 111 4.30 -4.41 2.37
CA PHE A 111 2.92 -4.63 2.82
C PHE A 111 2.59 -3.66 3.95
N ASN A 112 1.57 -2.85 3.76
CA ASN A 112 1.06 -1.97 4.80
C ASN A 112 0.11 -2.77 5.70
N GLY A 113 0.71 -3.54 6.60
CA GLY A 113 0.00 -4.39 7.54
C GLY A 113 -0.04 -5.87 7.18
N ALA A 114 -0.36 -6.69 8.18
CA ALA A 114 -0.39 -8.15 8.06
C ALA A 114 -1.49 -8.65 7.13
N ALA A 115 -2.63 -7.96 7.07
CA ALA A 115 -3.76 -8.38 6.22
C ALA A 115 -3.38 -8.30 4.75
N ALA A 116 -2.66 -7.25 4.33
CA ALA A 116 -2.19 -7.12 2.96
C ALA A 116 -1.25 -8.27 2.57
N GLU A 117 -0.30 -8.61 3.44
CA GLU A 117 0.61 -9.73 3.22
C GLU A 117 -0.14 -11.05 3.09
N LYS A 118 -1.05 -11.31 4.01
CA LYS A 118 -1.83 -12.56 4.03
C LYS A 118 -2.66 -12.72 2.76
N LEU A 119 -3.33 -11.67 2.33
CA LEU A 119 -4.13 -11.69 1.10
C LEU A 119 -3.25 -11.87 -0.14
N PHE A 120 -2.15 -11.15 -0.22
CA PHE A 120 -1.21 -11.28 -1.33
C PHE A 120 -0.70 -12.72 -1.45
N ASN A 121 -0.28 -13.32 -0.36
CA ASN A 121 0.22 -14.70 -0.35
C ASN A 121 -0.86 -15.69 -0.76
N ARG A 122 -2.10 -15.46 -0.34
CA ARG A 122 -3.24 -16.30 -0.72
C ARG A 122 -3.47 -16.29 -2.24
N TYR A 123 -3.50 -15.12 -2.84
CA TYR A 123 -3.84 -14.96 -4.26
C TYR A 123 -2.66 -15.18 -5.21
N THR A 124 -1.44 -15.25 -4.68
CA THR A 124 -0.23 -15.53 -5.47
C THR A 124 0.41 -16.88 -5.15
N ALA A 125 -0.32 -17.76 -4.45
CA ALA A 125 0.22 -19.05 -3.99
C ALA A 125 0.76 -19.92 -5.14
N ASN A 126 0.15 -19.82 -6.33
CA ASN A 126 0.54 -20.62 -7.49
C ASN A 126 1.45 -19.86 -8.47
N ALA A 127 1.97 -18.70 -8.05
CA ALA A 127 2.78 -17.83 -8.89
C ALA A 127 4.16 -17.61 -8.25
N ALA A 128 4.88 -18.71 -8.01
CA ALA A 128 6.18 -18.67 -7.33
C ALA A 128 7.20 -17.76 -8.03
N GLN A 129 7.13 -17.66 -9.35
CA GLN A 129 8.04 -16.80 -10.14
C GLN A 129 7.90 -15.32 -9.79
N LEU A 130 6.75 -14.87 -9.29
CA LEU A 130 6.58 -13.48 -8.86
C LEU A 130 7.47 -13.13 -7.68
N LYS A 131 7.81 -14.13 -6.87
CA LYS A 131 8.57 -13.95 -5.62
C LYS A 131 10.07 -14.15 -5.81
N ALA A 132 10.49 -14.81 -6.90
CA ALA A 132 11.87 -15.27 -7.07
C ALA A 132 12.90 -14.14 -7.08
N ASP A 133 12.57 -13.00 -7.68
CA ASP A 133 13.52 -11.90 -7.87
C ASP A 133 13.13 -10.64 -7.09
N ARG A 134 12.25 -10.78 -6.09
CA ARG A 134 11.73 -9.62 -5.35
C ARG A 134 11.92 -9.80 -3.86
N THR A 135 12.05 -8.66 -3.18
CA THR A 135 12.10 -8.58 -1.72
C THR A 135 10.73 -8.18 -1.20
N PHE A 136 10.25 -8.87 -0.17
CA PHE A 136 8.94 -8.62 0.44
C PHE A 136 9.14 -8.23 1.90
N ILE A 137 8.57 -7.10 2.30
CA ILE A 137 8.72 -6.55 3.65
C ILE A 137 7.34 -6.23 4.21
N ARG A 138 7.04 -6.74 5.41
CA ARG A 138 5.80 -6.38 6.11
C ARG A 138 6.07 -5.23 7.07
N LEU A 139 5.28 -4.16 6.93
CA LEU A 139 5.28 -3.01 7.82
C LEU A 139 4.09 -3.09 8.77
N PRO A 140 4.20 -2.52 9.99
CA PRO A 140 2.99 -2.31 10.80
C PRO A 140 2.00 -1.42 10.04
N SER A 141 0.72 -1.74 10.12
CA SER A 141 -0.31 -0.98 9.42
C SER A 141 -0.33 0.49 9.85
N SER A 142 -0.46 1.38 8.88
CA SER A 142 -0.65 2.81 9.11
C SER A 142 -2.07 3.15 9.56
N SER A 143 -3.00 2.21 9.44
CA SER A 143 -4.42 2.39 9.79
C SER A 143 -4.62 2.79 11.25
N PRO A 144 -5.62 3.66 11.54
CA PRO A 144 -5.99 3.94 12.93
C PRO A 144 -6.47 2.72 13.70
N ALA A 145 -6.88 1.65 13.02
CA ALA A 145 -7.21 0.37 13.66
C ALA A 145 -5.99 -0.30 14.32
N ASN A 146 -4.78 0.03 13.87
CA ASN A 146 -3.55 -0.41 14.53
C ASN A 146 -3.19 0.57 15.63
N ALA A 147 -3.42 0.19 16.87
CA ALA A 147 -3.37 1.06 18.05
C ALA A 147 -1.98 1.19 18.69
N ILE A 148 -0.91 0.75 18.02
CA ILE A 148 0.44 0.84 18.61
C ILE A 148 0.97 2.28 18.75
N GLY A 149 0.33 3.23 18.07
CA GLY A 149 0.68 4.65 18.15
C GLY A 149 1.73 5.07 17.14
N TRP A 150 1.74 6.37 16.88
CA TRP A 150 2.58 7.03 15.87
C TRP A 150 4.07 6.71 16.04
N GLN A 151 4.60 6.86 17.25
CA GLN A 151 6.04 6.71 17.50
C GLN A 151 6.53 5.29 17.18
N ARG A 152 5.76 4.29 17.56
CA ARG A 152 6.12 2.89 17.30
C ARG A 152 6.01 2.54 15.82
N LYS A 153 5.00 3.05 15.15
CA LYS A 153 4.87 2.89 13.70
C LYS A 153 6.08 3.47 12.98
N LEU A 154 6.45 4.70 13.33
CA LEU A 154 7.58 5.39 12.69
C LEU A 154 8.90 4.66 12.94
N THR A 155 9.18 4.24 14.16
CA THR A 155 10.39 3.49 14.49
C THR A 155 10.49 2.22 13.65
N ALA A 156 9.41 1.44 13.58
CA ALA A 156 9.38 0.20 12.82
C ALA A 156 9.51 0.45 11.32
N TRP A 157 8.82 1.45 10.80
CA TRP A 157 8.92 1.80 9.37
C TRP A 157 10.33 2.22 8.99
N ARG A 158 11.02 3.01 9.84
CA ARG A 158 12.41 3.40 9.60
C ARG A 158 13.35 2.19 9.56
N GLU A 159 13.19 1.25 10.47
CA GLU A 159 14.02 0.06 10.53
C GLU A 159 13.82 -0.87 9.33
N LEU A 160 12.58 -1.00 8.88
CA LEU A 160 12.21 -1.95 7.83
C LEU A 160 12.29 -1.37 6.42
N TRP A 161 12.20 -0.05 6.28
CA TRP A 161 12.16 0.62 4.98
C TRP A 161 13.46 0.42 4.22
N PRO A 162 13.41 0.16 2.91
CA PRO A 162 14.62 0.07 2.10
C PRO A 162 15.44 1.35 2.19
N ARG A 163 16.76 1.19 2.09
CA ARG A 163 17.67 2.34 2.22
C ARG A 163 17.31 3.44 1.23
N ILE A 164 17.10 4.64 1.78
CA ILE A 164 16.81 5.82 1.00
C ILE A 164 18.15 6.40 0.50
N PRO A 165 18.32 6.60 -0.82
CA PRO A 165 19.53 7.24 -1.35
C PRO A 165 19.66 8.66 -0.82
N GLU A 166 20.89 9.06 -0.48
CA GLU A 166 21.19 10.43 -0.03
C GLU A 166 21.17 11.41 -1.20
#